data_12adc0658a9bd2d05c2063c6576f90c9
#
_entry.id   12adc0658a9bd2d05c2063c6576f90c9
#
_cell.length_a   1.000
_cell.length_b   1.000
_cell.length_c   1.000
_cell.angle_alpha   90.00
_cell.angle_beta   90.00
_cell.angle_gamma   90.00
#
_symmetry.space_group_name_H-M   'P 1'
#
loop_
_entity.id
_entity.type
_entity.pdbx_description
1 polymer ?
#
loop_
_entity_poly.entity_id
_entity_poly.type
_entity_poly.pdbx_seq_one_letter_code
_entity_poly.pdbx_strand_id
1 'polypeptide(L)'
;FNSEIVIEPQVADLTPENAENLLAGAEIILDGTDNFETRYLINDFAVKNSVSWIYAAAVGSYGVTLNVIPGETACMACIFPDSPTGFVETCETSGILNSAVNLIAAVAATEAVKMLVGAEQKLRRTLLSWDVWQNERAELDASRPRSECRACGKRDLIHLAGEGRPHITLCGRNSVQIHERHRPRGRAEDP
;
A
#
# COMPACT_ATOMS: atom_id res chain seq x y z
N PHE A 1 23.06 -1.17 -13.51
CA PHE A 1 22.14 -1.93 -12.66
C PHE A 1 22.81 -3.25 -12.28
N ASN A 2 22.43 -3.83 -11.14
CA ASN A 2 23.00 -5.08 -10.66
C ASN A 2 22.40 -6.27 -11.44
N SER A 3 23.23 -7.05 -12.12
CA SER A 3 22.82 -8.23 -12.88
C SER A 3 22.91 -9.53 -12.08
N GLU A 4 23.37 -9.45 -10.84
CA GLU A 4 23.55 -10.63 -9.96
C GLU A 4 22.33 -10.95 -9.09
N ILE A 5 21.33 -10.06 -9.08
CA ILE A 5 20.08 -10.29 -8.36
C ILE A 5 19.13 -11.16 -9.17
N VAL A 6 18.39 -12.02 -8.49
CA VAL A 6 17.31 -12.79 -9.10
C VAL A 6 16.03 -11.93 -9.09
N ILE A 7 15.40 -11.79 -10.25
CA ILE A 7 14.11 -11.11 -10.40
C ILE A 7 13.09 -12.15 -10.83
N GLU A 8 12.03 -12.33 -10.06
CA GLU A 8 10.94 -13.26 -10.35
C GLU A 8 9.64 -12.47 -10.64
N PRO A 9 9.40 -12.05 -11.90
CA PRO A 9 8.21 -11.28 -12.22
C PRO A 9 6.95 -12.16 -12.15
N GLN A 10 5.90 -11.61 -11.51
CA GLN A 10 4.59 -12.24 -11.44
C GLN A 10 3.56 -11.35 -12.15
N VAL A 11 2.93 -11.86 -13.20
CA VAL A 11 1.84 -11.16 -13.90
C VAL A 11 0.53 -11.60 -13.28
N ALA A 12 0.10 -10.87 -12.25
CA ALA A 12 -1.11 -11.17 -11.51
C ALA A 12 -1.70 -9.87 -10.92
N ASP A 13 -3.01 -9.82 -10.79
CA ASP A 13 -3.69 -8.85 -9.95
C ASP A 13 -3.63 -9.35 -8.50
N LEU A 14 -3.25 -8.49 -7.56
CA LEU A 14 -3.21 -8.85 -6.15
C LEU A 14 -4.62 -8.83 -5.58
N THR A 15 -5.12 -9.98 -5.19
CA THR A 15 -6.46 -10.18 -4.66
C THR A 15 -6.43 -10.87 -3.29
N PRO A 16 -7.53 -10.80 -2.49
CA PRO A 16 -7.59 -11.53 -1.22
C PRO A 16 -7.30 -13.04 -1.35
N GLU A 17 -7.68 -13.64 -2.48
CA GLU A 17 -7.53 -15.08 -2.73
C GLU A 17 -6.08 -15.49 -2.98
N ASN A 18 -5.26 -14.59 -3.55
CA ASN A 18 -3.88 -14.90 -3.91
C ASN A 18 -2.82 -14.18 -3.07
N ALA A 19 -3.21 -13.21 -2.24
CA ALA A 19 -2.27 -12.39 -1.46
C ALA A 19 -1.33 -13.23 -0.59
N GLU A 20 -1.86 -14.26 0.07
CA GLU A 20 -1.06 -15.16 0.91
C GLU A 20 0.02 -15.90 0.10
N ASN A 21 -0.28 -16.29 -1.13
CA ASN A 21 0.67 -16.99 -1.98
C ASN A 21 1.69 -16.04 -2.62
N LEU A 22 1.23 -14.88 -3.12
CA LEU A 22 2.10 -13.93 -3.83
C LEU A 22 3.07 -13.20 -2.90
N LEU A 23 2.65 -12.95 -1.65
CA LEU A 23 3.46 -12.22 -0.67
C LEU A 23 4.16 -13.16 0.33
N ALA A 24 4.00 -14.48 0.19
CA ALA A 24 4.63 -15.45 1.08
C ALA A 24 6.16 -15.35 1.03
N GLY A 25 6.79 -15.37 2.20
CA GLY A 25 8.25 -15.35 2.32
C GLY A 25 8.91 -13.99 2.08
N ALA A 26 8.15 -12.93 1.82
CA ALA A 26 8.71 -11.59 1.74
C ALA A 26 9.23 -11.14 3.10
N GLU A 27 10.49 -10.71 3.15
CA GLU A 27 11.08 -10.08 4.35
C GLU A 27 10.61 -8.63 4.50
N ILE A 28 10.35 -7.98 3.36
CA ILE A 28 9.85 -6.61 3.29
C ILE A 28 9.04 -6.43 2.00
N ILE A 29 7.98 -5.64 2.08
CA ILE A 29 7.16 -5.26 0.92
C ILE A 29 7.39 -3.77 0.62
N LEU A 30 7.65 -3.44 -0.64
CA LEU A 30 7.67 -2.06 -1.11
C LEU A 30 6.43 -1.80 -1.98
N ASP A 31 5.69 -0.75 -1.63
CA ASP A 31 4.49 -0.35 -2.36
C ASP A 31 4.86 0.42 -3.63
N GLY A 32 4.44 -0.09 -4.76
CA GLY A 32 4.48 0.58 -6.06
C GLY A 32 3.09 0.66 -6.70
N THR A 33 2.04 0.47 -5.90
CA THR A 33 0.64 0.43 -6.39
C THR A 33 0.05 1.83 -6.55
N ASP A 34 -1.04 1.93 -7.29
CA ASP A 34 -1.72 3.19 -7.61
C ASP A 34 -3.14 3.29 -7.02
N ASN A 35 -3.56 2.31 -6.22
CA ASN A 35 -4.90 2.26 -5.69
C ASN A 35 -4.97 1.87 -4.20
N PHE A 36 -5.98 2.38 -3.52
CA PHE A 36 -6.17 2.15 -2.08
C PHE A 36 -6.59 0.73 -1.74
N GLU A 37 -7.32 0.05 -2.61
CA GLU A 37 -7.79 -1.31 -2.36
C GLU A 37 -6.61 -2.28 -2.18
N THR A 38 -5.67 -2.26 -3.12
CA THR A 38 -4.45 -3.07 -3.04
C THR A 38 -3.62 -2.70 -1.81
N ARG A 39 -3.52 -1.41 -1.47
CA ARG A 39 -2.78 -0.94 -0.30
C ARG A 39 -3.38 -1.42 1.02
N TYR A 40 -4.71 -1.39 1.16
CA TYR A 40 -5.36 -1.94 2.35
C TYR A 40 -5.20 -3.46 2.43
N LEU A 41 -5.22 -4.15 1.30
CA LEU A 41 -4.96 -5.58 1.24
C LEU A 41 -3.53 -5.92 1.70
N ILE A 42 -2.53 -5.18 1.18
CA ILE A 42 -1.13 -5.30 1.63
C ILE A 42 -1.02 -5.01 3.12
N ASN A 43 -1.69 -3.95 3.61
CA ASN A 43 -1.68 -3.60 5.03
C ASN A 43 -2.23 -4.72 5.91
N ASP A 44 -3.36 -5.29 5.53
CA ASP A 44 -3.99 -6.38 6.30
C ASP A 44 -3.11 -7.65 6.26
N PHE A 45 -2.50 -7.98 5.11
CA PHE A 45 -1.53 -9.06 4.99
C PHE A 45 -0.31 -8.83 5.89
N ALA A 46 0.30 -7.63 5.82
CA ALA A 46 1.47 -7.26 6.60
C ALA A 46 1.20 -7.35 8.11
N VAL A 47 0.06 -6.84 8.57
CA VAL A 47 -0.38 -6.94 9.97
C VAL A 47 -0.60 -8.40 10.39
N LYS A 48 -1.23 -9.22 9.53
CA LYS A 48 -1.50 -10.64 9.82
C LYS A 48 -0.21 -11.42 9.99
N ASN A 49 0.70 -11.27 9.04
CA ASN A 49 1.90 -12.10 8.91
C ASN A 49 3.15 -11.47 9.56
N SER A 50 3.00 -10.30 10.19
CA SER A 50 4.11 -9.56 10.82
C SER A 50 5.24 -9.23 9.83
N VAL A 51 4.90 -8.94 8.57
CA VAL A 51 5.83 -8.52 7.53
C VAL A 51 5.90 -7.00 7.48
N SER A 52 7.10 -6.44 7.54
CA SER A 52 7.29 -5.00 7.38
C SER A 52 6.98 -4.57 5.96
N TRP A 53 6.35 -3.41 5.79
CA TRP A 53 6.15 -2.85 4.46
C TRP A 53 6.29 -1.33 4.44
N ILE A 54 6.66 -0.82 3.29
CA ILE A 54 6.82 0.61 3.08
C ILE A 54 5.74 1.08 2.12
N TYR A 55 4.76 1.79 2.69
CA TYR A 55 3.75 2.50 1.93
C TYR A 55 4.38 3.67 1.20
N ALA A 56 4.11 3.80 -0.10
CA ALA A 56 4.53 4.91 -0.92
C ALA A 56 3.42 5.30 -1.90
N ALA A 57 3.13 6.59 -1.99
CA ALA A 57 2.15 7.11 -2.94
C ALA A 57 2.58 8.48 -3.42
N ALA A 58 2.24 8.81 -4.67
CA ALA A 58 2.46 10.13 -5.24
C ALA A 58 1.31 10.50 -6.17
N VAL A 59 0.93 11.78 -6.17
CA VAL A 59 -0.07 12.37 -7.08
C VAL A 59 0.23 13.86 -7.22
N GLY A 60 0.00 14.43 -8.40
CA GLY A 60 0.31 15.83 -8.66
C GLY A 60 1.79 16.14 -8.41
N SER A 61 2.07 17.07 -7.53
CA SER A 61 3.40 17.49 -7.13
C SER A 61 3.86 16.92 -5.79
N TYR A 62 3.03 16.17 -5.10
CA TYR A 62 3.36 15.67 -3.77
C TYR A 62 3.38 14.15 -3.70
N GLY A 63 4.06 13.65 -2.69
CA GLY A 63 4.05 12.25 -2.37
C GLY A 63 4.18 11.99 -0.87
N VAL A 64 3.83 10.80 -0.47
CA VAL A 64 3.84 10.36 0.93
C VAL A 64 4.50 9.00 1.05
N THR A 65 5.13 8.75 2.20
CA THR A 65 5.66 7.42 2.52
C THR A 65 5.61 7.16 4.01
N LEU A 66 5.35 5.92 4.38
CA LEU A 66 5.21 5.44 5.75
C LEU A 66 5.88 4.08 5.90
N ASN A 67 6.71 3.92 6.93
CA ASN A 67 7.20 2.61 7.32
C ASN A 67 6.16 1.94 8.23
N VAL A 68 5.62 0.82 7.82
CA VAL A 68 4.73 0.00 8.62
C VAL A 68 5.51 -1.20 9.15
N ILE A 69 5.79 -1.18 10.45
CA ILE A 69 6.44 -2.26 11.19
C ILE A 69 5.40 -2.81 12.15
N PRO A 70 4.77 -3.97 11.84
CA PRO A 70 3.68 -4.51 12.65
C PRO A 70 4.06 -4.68 14.12
N GLY A 71 3.22 -4.15 15.00
CA GLY A 71 3.45 -4.14 16.45
C GLY A 71 4.29 -2.98 16.96
N GLU A 72 5.04 -2.27 16.12
CA GLU A 72 5.90 -1.17 16.52
C GLU A 72 5.39 0.21 16.07
N THR A 73 4.98 0.33 14.80
CA THR A 73 4.53 1.60 14.23
C THR A 73 3.05 1.58 13.91
N ALA A 74 2.50 2.76 13.63
CA ALA A 74 1.16 2.87 13.06
C ALA A 74 1.11 2.13 11.71
N CYS A 75 0.07 1.35 11.49
CA CYS A 75 -0.20 0.78 10.17
C CYS A 75 -0.93 1.81 9.29
N MET A 76 -1.11 1.49 8.00
CA MET A 76 -1.82 2.40 7.09
C MET A 76 -3.23 2.72 7.59
N ALA A 77 -3.98 1.75 8.10
CA ALA A 77 -5.32 1.96 8.64
C ALA A 77 -5.35 2.78 9.96
N CYS A 78 -4.22 2.97 10.64
CA CYS A 78 -4.12 3.92 11.74
C CYS A 78 -4.15 5.37 11.24
N ILE A 79 -3.54 5.62 10.09
CA ILE A 79 -3.42 6.95 9.50
C ILE A 79 -4.64 7.26 8.63
N PHE A 80 -5.03 6.29 7.80
CA PHE A 80 -6.17 6.37 6.89
C PHE A 80 -7.19 5.29 7.28
N PRO A 81 -8.08 5.56 8.26
CA PRO A 81 -9.00 4.53 8.80
C PRO A 81 -9.97 3.99 7.75
N ASP A 82 -10.39 4.87 6.86
CA ASP A 82 -11.34 4.56 5.79
C ASP A 82 -10.73 4.88 4.42
N SER A 83 -11.11 4.08 3.44
CA SER A 83 -10.81 4.41 2.06
C SER A 83 -11.47 5.73 1.69
N PRO A 84 -10.77 6.64 1.00
CA PRO A 84 -11.37 7.90 0.60
C PRO A 84 -12.68 7.68 -0.16
N THR A 85 -13.74 8.40 0.25
CA THR A 85 -15.04 8.36 -0.42
C THR A 85 -15.19 9.61 -1.29
N GLY A 86 -15.70 9.45 -2.52
CA GLY A 86 -15.87 10.54 -3.45
C GLY A 86 -14.76 10.63 -4.50
N PHE A 87 -14.60 11.83 -5.07
CA PHE A 87 -13.56 12.06 -6.08
C PHE A 87 -12.18 12.05 -5.41
N VAL A 88 -11.39 11.06 -5.77
CA VAL A 88 -9.98 10.97 -5.37
C VAL A 88 -9.13 11.40 -6.55
N GLU A 89 -8.23 12.33 -6.32
CA GLU A 89 -7.24 12.69 -7.32
C GLU A 89 -6.39 11.49 -7.68
N THR A 90 -6.26 11.23 -8.96
CA THR A 90 -5.42 10.17 -9.52
C THR A 90 -4.34 10.81 -10.39
N CYS A 91 -3.30 10.05 -10.71
CA CYS A 91 -2.26 10.51 -11.64
C CYS A 91 -2.84 10.95 -13.00
N GLU A 92 -4.03 10.45 -13.34
CA GLU A 92 -4.72 10.75 -14.57
C GLU A 92 -5.51 12.05 -14.51
N THR A 93 -6.20 12.29 -13.42
CA THR A 93 -7.04 13.49 -13.26
C THR A 93 -6.24 14.73 -12.91
N SER A 94 -5.19 14.58 -12.11
CA SER A 94 -4.35 15.67 -11.61
C SER A 94 -2.93 15.68 -12.23
N GLY A 95 -2.60 14.66 -13.03
CA GLY A 95 -1.24 14.47 -13.50
C GLY A 95 -0.30 14.02 -12.38
N ILE A 96 1.00 13.88 -12.72
CA ILE A 96 2.03 13.55 -11.76
C ILE A 96 3.38 14.10 -12.20
N LEU A 97 4.08 14.78 -11.31
CA LEU A 97 5.45 15.18 -11.49
C LEU A 97 6.40 14.00 -11.22
N ASN A 98 7.20 13.64 -12.21
CA ASN A 98 8.18 12.55 -12.04
C ASN A 98 9.18 12.79 -10.90
N SER A 99 9.48 14.04 -10.59
CA SER A 99 10.33 14.41 -9.44
C SER A 99 9.72 14.01 -8.10
N ALA A 100 8.39 14.12 -7.93
CA ALA A 100 7.71 13.66 -6.72
C ALA A 100 7.81 12.13 -6.58
N VAL A 101 7.57 11.40 -7.68
CA VAL A 101 7.71 9.94 -7.71
C VAL A 101 9.12 9.50 -7.34
N ASN A 102 10.13 10.08 -8.03
CA ASN A 102 11.52 9.70 -7.81
C ASN A 102 11.99 9.99 -6.38
N LEU A 103 11.59 11.12 -5.81
CA LEU A 103 11.93 11.48 -4.45
C LEU A 103 11.35 10.48 -3.45
N ILE A 104 10.06 10.19 -3.55
CA ILE A 104 9.38 9.26 -2.63
C ILE A 104 9.93 7.84 -2.80
N ALA A 105 10.16 7.39 -4.03
CA ALA A 105 10.74 6.08 -4.30
C ALA A 105 12.16 5.95 -3.72
N ALA A 106 12.99 6.99 -3.85
CA ALA A 106 14.35 7.00 -3.29
C ALA A 106 14.33 6.95 -1.76
N VAL A 107 13.40 7.68 -1.12
CA VAL A 107 13.23 7.63 0.34
C VAL A 107 12.75 6.23 0.76
N ALA A 108 11.74 5.67 0.10
CA ALA A 108 11.21 4.33 0.40
C ALA A 108 12.30 3.25 0.24
N ALA A 109 13.06 3.29 -0.86
CA ALA A 109 14.17 2.36 -1.09
C ALA A 109 15.26 2.48 0.00
N THR A 110 15.55 3.71 0.44
CA THR A 110 16.51 3.93 1.53
C THR A 110 16.03 3.34 2.85
N GLU A 111 14.74 3.49 3.18
CA GLU A 111 14.17 2.87 4.38
C GLU A 111 14.20 1.34 4.28
N ALA A 112 13.94 0.76 3.10
CA ALA A 112 14.08 -0.68 2.87
C ALA A 112 15.52 -1.16 3.12
N VAL A 113 16.51 -0.45 2.59
CA VAL A 113 17.93 -0.79 2.84
C VAL A 113 18.25 -0.75 4.33
N LYS A 114 17.76 0.25 5.07
CA LYS A 114 17.97 0.32 6.53
C LYS A 114 17.40 -0.91 7.25
N MET A 115 16.20 -1.38 6.86
CA MET A 115 15.60 -2.58 7.42
C MET A 115 16.46 -3.82 7.13
N LEU A 116 16.87 -4.00 5.87
CA LEU A 116 17.65 -5.15 5.43
C LEU A 116 19.05 -5.23 6.04
N VAL A 117 19.67 -4.10 6.39
CA VAL A 117 20.99 -4.09 7.05
C VAL A 117 20.92 -4.02 8.58
N GLY A 118 19.73 -4.13 9.17
CA GLY A 118 19.53 -4.11 10.63
C GLY A 118 19.74 -2.73 11.27
N ALA A 119 19.59 -1.64 10.51
CA ALA A 119 19.72 -0.28 11.02
C ALA A 119 18.39 0.28 11.57
N GLU A 120 17.68 -0.51 12.35
CA GLU A 120 16.31 -0.23 12.84
C GLU A 120 16.19 1.10 13.59
N GLN A 121 17.23 1.50 14.34
CA GLN A 121 17.27 2.76 15.10
C GLN A 121 17.31 4.00 14.18
N LYS A 122 17.60 3.81 12.89
CA LYS A 122 17.63 4.85 11.87
C LYS A 122 16.33 4.94 11.06
N LEU A 123 15.38 4.04 11.32
CA LEU A 123 14.11 4.02 10.62
C LEU A 123 13.26 5.22 11.01
N ARG A 124 12.63 5.82 10.02
CA ARG A 124 11.65 6.89 10.24
C ARG A 124 10.38 6.28 10.86
N ARG A 125 9.87 6.94 11.90
CA ARG A 125 8.64 6.58 12.61
C ARG A 125 7.55 7.63 12.43
N THR A 126 7.57 8.28 11.27
CA THR A 126 6.59 9.29 10.85
C THR A 126 6.06 8.96 9.46
N LEU A 127 4.82 9.36 9.16
CA LEU A 127 4.40 9.54 7.78
C LEU A 127 5.10 10.79 7.27
N LEU A 128 5.88 10.65 6.21
CA LEU A 128 6.48 11.76 5.50
C LEU A 128 5.58 12.16 4.34
N SER A 129 5.28 13.46 4.23
CA SER A 129 4.69 14.08 3.06
C SER A 129 5.63 15.14 2.50
N TRP A 130 5.75 15.19 1.18
CA TRP A 130 6.57 16.20 0.50
C TRP A 130 5.91 16.69 -0.78
N ASP A 131 5.63 17.99 -0.84
CA ASP A 131 5.24 18.67 -2.07
C ASP A 131 6.50 19.28 -2.72
N VAL A 132 6.93 18.73 -3.85
CA VAL A 132 8.16 19.16 -4.52
C VAL A 132 7.98 20.48 -5.27
N TRP A 133 6.74 20.86 -5.60
CA TRP A 133 6.46 22.12 -6.28
C TRP A 133 6.49 23.29 -5.30
N GLN A 134 5.89 23.12 -4.13
CA GLN A 134 5.91 24.12 -3.06
C GLN A 134 7.19 24.05 -2.22
N ASN A 135 7.98 22.98 -2.37
CA ASN A 135 9.14 22.65 -1.53
C ASN A 135 8.74 22.55 -0.04
N GLU A 136 7.57 22.03 0.22
CA GLU A 136 7.03 21.85 1.57
C GLU A 136 7.15 20.39 2.00
N ARG A 137 7.67 20.21 3.20
CA ARG A 137 7.82 18.91 3.84
C ARG A 137 7.08 18.90 5.17
N ALA A 138 6.26 17.88 5.37
CA ALA A 138 5.55 17.66 6.63
C ALA A 138 5.75 16.22 7.13
N GLU A 139 5.71 16.06 8.44
CA GLU A 139 5.77 14.76 9.08
C GLU A 139 4.64 14.64 10.11
N LEU A 140 3.95 13.49 10.07
CA LEU A 140 2.95 13.11 11.06
C LEU A 140 3.49 11.95 11.89
N ASP A 141 3.37 12.03 13.21
CA ASP A 141 3.81 10.96 14.11
C ASP A 141 3.06 9.65 13.81
N ALA A 142 3.82 8.61 13.57
CA ALA A 142 3.37 7.25 13.31
C ALA A 142 4.14 6.23 14.17
N SER A 143 4.75 6.69 15.27
CA SER A 143 5.66 5.90 16.09
C SER A 143 4.98 4.78 16.89
N ARG A 144 3.65 4.73 16.92
CA ARG A 144 2.91 3.73 17.69
C ARG A 144 1.65 3.26 16.96
N PRO A 145 1.31 1.97 17.05
CA PRO A 145 0.02 1.48 16.61
C PRO A 145 -1.10 2.06 17.49
N ARG A 146 -2.29 2.25 16.91
CA ARG A 146 -3.48 2.69 17.66
C ARG A 146 -4.27 1.48 18.11
N SER A 147 -4.58 1.38 19.41
CA SER A 147 -5.36 0.27 19.98
C SER A 147 -6.73 0.11 19.33
N GLU A 148 -7.37 1.23 18.98
CA GLU A 148 -8.69 1.25 18.34
C GLU A 148 -8.64 1.03 16.82
N CYS A 149 -7.44 0.89 16.23
CA CYS A 149 -7.31 0.65 14.81
C CYS A 149 -7.97 -0.68 14.42
N ARG A 150 -8.79 -0.64 13.39
CA ARG A 150 -9.45 -1.82 12.84
C ARG A 150 -8.45 -2.94 12.54
N ALA A 151 -7.40 -2.63 11.78
CA ALA A 151 -6.44 -3.64 11.33
C ALA A 151 -5.48 -4.07 12.44
N CYS A 152 -4.55 -3.20 12.88
CA CYS A 152 -3.51 -3.62 13.81
C CYS A 152 -3.95 -3.71 15.27
N GLY A 153 -4.97 -2.94 15.71
CA GLY A 153 -5.50 -2.96 17.06
C GLY A 153 -6.50 -4.10 17.27
N LYS A 154 -7.57 -4.12 16.48
CA LYS A 154 -8.67 -5.09 16.63
C LYS A 154 -8.50 -6.37 15.84
N ARG A 155 -7.49 -6.43 14.95
CA ARG A 155 -7.23 -7.57 14.06
C ARG A 155 -8.40 -7.91 13.13
N ASP A 156 -9.24 -6.92 12.82
CA ASP A 156 -10.33 -7.02 11.87
C ASP A 156 -9.80 -6.70 10.46
N LEU A 157 -9.42 -7.75 9.73
CA LEU A 157 -8.67 -7.70 8.48
C LEU A 157 -9.60 -7.87 7.26
N ILE A 158 -10.59 -6.98 7.16
CA ILE A 158 -11.69 -7.08 6.19
C ILE A 158 -11.23 -7.12 4.73
N HIS A 159 -10.12 -6.44 4.40
CA HIS A 159 -9.62 -6.45 3.01
C HIS A 159 -8.98 -7.80 2.67
N LEU A 160 -8.27 -8.41 3.60
CA LEU A 160 -7.71 -9.74 3.41
C LEU A 160 -8.80 -10.83 3.45
N ALA A 161 -9.90 -10.59 4.18
CA ALA A 161 -11.06 -11.46 4.19
C ALA A 161 -11.94 -11.33 2.92
N GLY A 162 -11.63 -10.38 2.03
CA GLY A 162 -12.45 -10.12 0.84
C GLY A 162 -13.75 -9.34 1.11
N GLU A 163 -13.90 -8.80 2.31
CA GLU A 163 -15.08 -8.04 2.75
C GLU A 163 -14.93 -6.52 2.54
N GLY A 164 -13.74 -6.07 2.13
CA GLY A 164 -13.48 -4.67 1.82
C GLY A 164 -14.37 -4.17 0.68
N ARG A 165 -14.80 -2.91 0.75
CA ARG A 165 -15.57 -2.31 -0.33
C ARG A 165 -14.70 -2.18 -1.57
N PRO A 166 -15.15 -2.66 -2.74
CA PRO A 166 -14.41 -2.47 -3.98
C PRO A 166 -14.35 -0.97 -4.31
N HIS A 167 -13.17 -0.50 -4.65
CA HIS A 167 -13.00 0.83 -5.21
C HIS A 167 -13.25 0.77 -6.72
N ILE A 168 -14.08 1.67 -7.22
CA ILE A 168 -14.13 1.95 -8.64
C ILE A 168 -12.93 2.84 -8.93
N THR A 169 -11.89 2.27 -9.52
CA THR A 169 -10.73 3.06 -9.96
C THR A 169 -10.96 3.48 -11.40
N LEU A 170 -10.96 4.78 -11.64
CA LEU A 170 -10.88 5.31 -13.00
C LEU A 170 -9.43 5.16 -13.46
N CYS A 171 -9.14 4.10 -14.21
CA CYS A 171 -7.83 3.94 -14.85
C CYS A 171 -7.74 4.81 -16.09
N GLY A 172 -6.59 5.47 -16.24
CA GLY A 172 -6.24 6.33 -17.30
C GLY A 172 -6.30 5.74 -18.70
N ARG A 173 -7.38 5.64 -19.28
CA ARG A 173 -7.56 5.32 -20.71
C ARG A 173 -9.03 5.42 -21.13
N ASN A 174 -9.81 6.35 -20.53
CA ASN A 174 -11.25 6.45 -20.73
C ASN A 174 -12.00 5.14 -20.41
N SER A 175 -11.47 4.32 -19.49
CA SER A 175 -12.06 3.05 -19.09
C SER A 175 -12.24 2.98 -17.59
N VAL A 176 -13.34 2.36 -17.17
CA VAL A 176 -13.64 2.04 -15.77
C VAL A 176 -13.23 0.60 -15.54
N GLN A 177 -12.34 0.37 -14.59
CA GLN A 177 -12.00 -0.99 -14.17
C GLN A 177 -13.06 -1.47 -13.19
N ILE A 178 -13.82 -2.49 -13.60
CA ILE A 178 -14.82 -3.14 -12.76
C ILE A 178 -14.21 -4.46 -12.27
N HIS A 179 -13.94 -4.54 -10.98
CA HIS A 179 -13.57 -5.81 -10.37
C HIS A 179 -14.84 -6.59 -10.01
N GLU A 180 -15.19 -7.62 -10.77
CA GLU A 180 -16.22 -8.56 -10.37
C GLU A 180 -15.68 -9.45 -9.24
N ARG A 181 -15.94 -9.07 -7.99
CA ARG A 181 -15.75 -9.97 -6.85
C ARG A 181 -16.95 -10.89 -6.75
N HIS A 182 -16.70 -12.18 -6.99
CA HIS A 182 -17.55 -13.32 -6.71
C HIS A 182 -19.06 -13.18 -7.02
N ARG A 183 -19.45 -13.60 -8.22
CA ARG A 183 -20.70 -14.35 -8.31
C ARG A 183 -20.45 -15.72 -7.68
N PRO A 184 -21.22 -16.16 -6.65
CA PRO A 184 -21.27 -17.56 -6.30
C PRO A 184 -21.60 -18.30 -7.59
N ARG A 185 -20.81 -19.30 -7.98
CA ARG A 185 -21.15 -20.17 -9.11
C ARG A 185 -22.50 -20.77 -8.79
N GLY A 186 -23.56 -20.23 -9.38
CA GLY A 186 -24.87 -20.86 -9.38
C GLY A 186 -24.64 -22.24 -9.92
N ARG A 187 -25.16 -23.24 -9.22
CA ARG A 187 -25.27 -24.59 -9.77
C ARG A 187 -25.88 -24.44 -11.14
N ALA A 188 -25.18 -24.92 -12.16
CA ALA A 188 -25.78 -25.15 -13.44
C ALA A 188 -26.95 -26.12 -13.19
N GLU A 189 -28.17 -25.62 -13.33
CA GLU A 189 -29.32 -26.49 -13.54
C GLU A 189 -29.14 -27.00 -14.96
N ASP A 190 -28.69 -28.23 -15.07
CA ASP A 190 -28.75 -28.98 -16.33
C ASP A 190 -30.21 -29.17 -16.75
N PRO A 191 -30.54 -29.10 -18.08
CA PRO A 191 -31.87 -29.21 -18.62
C PRO A 191 -32.48 -30.61 -18.51
#